data_22b09a3168715625f8f9a6a16bf5c6fb
#
_entry.id   22b09a3168715625f8f9a6a16bf5c6fb
#
_cell.length_a   1.000
_cell.length_b   1.000
_cell.length_c   1.000
_cell.angle_alpha   90.00
_cell.angle_beta   90.00
_cell.angle_gamma   90.00
#
_symmetry.space_group_name_H-M   'P 1'
#
loop_
_entity.id
_entity.type
_entity.pdbx_description
1 polymer ?
#
loop_
_entity_poly.entity_id
_entity_poly.type
_entity_poly.pdbx_seq_one_letter_code
_entity_poly.pdbx_strand_id
1 'polypeptide(L)'
;MKYGYARVSTSDQDLEVQKNALLSYGCDTIREEKVSGTSLKGRSELQTLLEFLREGDELVVTRIDRLARSLRDLQNIMHDLIEKGVRFSATEQSVNTSTPEGKCFLDMLGVFAEFETRLRHERQMEGIKNAKARGVYKGRKQTVDVAKIRELASKGLMKTVIAKRLSISRATVYRALET
;
A
#
# COMPACT_ATOMS: atom_id res chain seq x y z
N MET A 1 28.44 7.68 -7.12
CA MET A 1 27.82 8.80 -7.87
C MET A 1 26.67 9.40 -7.08
N LYS A 2 26.24 10.63 -7.40
CA LYS A 2 25.08 11.28 -6.78
C LYS A 2 23.93 11.35 -7.78
N TYR A 3 22.80 10.76 -7.42
CA TYR A 3 21.61 10.71 -8.26
C TYR A 3 20.50 11.56 -7.65
N GLY A 4 20.07 12.59 -8.36
CA GLY A 4 18.95 13.43 -7.98
C GLY A 4 17.62 12.83 -8.43
N TYR A 5 16.60 12.94 -7.61
CA TYR A 5 15.22 12.64 -7.99
C TYR A 5 14.31 13.85 -7.74
N ALA A 6 13.64 14.30 -8.78
CA ALA A 6 12.71 15.42 -8.74
C ALA A 6 11.29 14.96 -9.14
N ARG A 7 10.28 15.36 -8.36
CA ARG A 7 8.89 14.98 -8.63
C ARG A 7 7.95 16.17 -8.48
N VAL A 8 7.08 16.35 -9.49
CA VAL A 8 6.01 17.35 -9.47
C VAL A 8 4.67 16.75 -9.88
N SER A 9 3.58 17.40 -9.47
CA SER A 9 2.22 16.98 -9.86
C SER A 9 1.80 17.55 -11.21
N THR A 10 2.06 18.83 -11.47
CA THR A 10 1.55 19.54 -12.67
C THR A 10 2.35 20.78 -13.09
N SER A 11 3.21 21.36 -12.24
CA SER A 11 3.87 22.64 -12.51
C SER A 11 5.31 22.44 -12.96
N ASP A 12 5.65 22.96 -14.14
CA ASP A 12 7.03 22.91 -14.67
C ASP A 12 7.98 23.84 -13.88
N GLN A 13 7.47 24.92 -13.30
CA GLN A 13 8.28 25.85 -12.50
C GLN A 13 8.85 25.17 -11.25
N ASP A 14 8.05 24.37 -10.53
CA ASP A 14 8.51 23.63 -9.36
C ASP A 14 9.56 22.57 -9.71
N LEU A 15 9.52 22.03 -10.92
CA LEU A 15 10.49 21.04 -11.39
C LEU A 15 11.87 21.68 -11.60
N GLU A 16 11.91 22.84 -12.27
CA GLU A 16 13.17 23.57 -12.52
C GLU A 16 13.84 24.02 -11.21
N VAL A 17 13.05 24.46 -10.23
CA VAL A 17 13.58 24.80 -8.89
C VAL A 17 14.23 23.59 -8.23
N GLN A 18 13.58 22.43 -8.26
CA GLN A 18 14.14 21.20 -7.71
C GLN A 18 15.42 20.77 -8.45
N LYS A 19 15.43 20.83 -9.78
CA LYS A 19 16.60 20.51 -10.59
C LYS A 19 17.80 21.39 -10.25
N ASN A 20 17.59 22.69 -10.17
CA ASN A 20 18.66 23.65 -9.85
C ASN A 20 19.22 23.37 -8.44
N ALA A 21 18.38 23.05 -7.46
CA ALA A 21 18.81 22.69 -6.12
C ALA A 21 19.66 21.39 -6.13
N LEU A 22 19.23 20.37 -6.88
CA LEU A 22 19.94 19.11 -7.02
C LEU A 22 21.27 19.26 -7.76
N LEU A 23 21.31 20.06 -8.82
CA LEU A 23 22.56 20.40 -9.52
C LEU A 23 23.53 21.16 -8.61
N SER A 24 23.03 22.13 -7.85
CA SER A 24 23.84 22.88 -6.88
C SER A 24 24.39 22.01 -5.76
N TYR A 25 23.71 20.94 -5.38
CA TYR A 25 24.18 19.93 -4.44
C TYR A 25 25.26 19.02 -5.04
N GLY A 26 25.42 19.04 -6.37
CA GLY A 26 26.40 18.25 -7.11
C GLY A 26 25.90 16.89 -7.53
N CYS A 27 24.62 16.76 -7.90
CA CYS A 27 24.09 15.55 -8.51
C CYS A 27 24.65 15.36 -9.91
N ASP A 28 25.17 14.16 -10.19
CA ASP A 28 25.74 13.77 -11.49
C ASP A 28 24.64 13.50 -12.52
N THR A 29 23.51 13.00 -12.08
CA THR A 29 22.34 12.65 -12.90
C THR A 29 21.08 12.96 -12.15
N ILE A 30 20.06 13.51 -12.84
CA ILE A 30 18.76 13.81 -12.25
C ILE A 30 17.68 13.04 -13.02
N ARG A 31 16.83 12.32 -12.31
CA ARG A 31 15.61 11.69 -12.83
C ARG A 31 14.40 12.52 -12.43
N GLU A 32 13.54 12.73 -13.40
CA GLU A 32 12.39 13.63 -13.28
C GLU A 32 11.10 12.85 -13.45
N GLU A 33 10.12 13.10 -12.60
CA GLU A 33 8.83 12.43 -12.66
C GLU A 33 7.67 13.42 -12.54
N LYS A 34 6.79 13.41 -13.53
CA LYS A 34 5.55 14.20 -13.52
C LYS A 34 4.38 13.27 -13.25
N VAL A 35 3.91 13.22 -12.01
CA VAL A 35 2.82 12.32 -11.60
C VAL A 35 1.85 13.01 -10.66
N SER A 36 0.55 12.96 -10.99
CA SER A 36 -0.50 13.39 -10.06
C SER A 36 -0.48 12.54 -8.77
N GLY A 37 -0.63 13.19 -7.62
CA GLY A 37 -0.43 12.58 -6.29
C GLY A 37 -1.32 11.38 -5.93
N THR A 38 -2.29 11.03 -6.78
CA THR A 38 -3.29 9.96 -6.53
C THR A 38 -2.99 8.64 -7.26
N SER A 39 -2.08 8.60 -8.24
CA SER A 39 -1.80 7.39 -9.00
C SER A 39 -0.71 6.53 -8.33
N LEU A 40 -1.07 5.29 -7.93
CA LEU A 40 -0.12 4.28 -7.46
C LEU A 40 0.78 3.72 -8.58
N LYS A 41 0.37 3.92 -9.86
CA LYS A 41 1.02 3.30 -11.04
C LYS A 41 2.03 4.20 -11.77
N GLY A 42 2.46 5.33 -11.24
CA GLY A 42 3.17 6.32 -12.04
C GLY A 42 4.54 6.73 -11.52
N ARG A 43 5.32 5.85 -10.85
CA ARG A 43 6.68 6.16 -10.40
C ARG A 43 7.73 5.30 -11.10
N SER A 44 7.63 5.21 -12.42
CA SER A 44 8.55 4.40 -13.21
C SER A 44 10.00 4.90 -13.11
N GLU A 45 10.19 6.22 -13.08
CA GLU A 45 11.52 6.81 -12.97
C GLU A 45 12.15 6.54 -11.60
N LEU A 46 11.38 6.65 -10.50
CA LEU A 46 11.87 6.29 -9.18
C LEU A 46 12.21 4.80 -9.09
N GLN A 47 11.35 3.93 -9.59
CA GLN A 47 11.60 2.49 -9.57
C GLN A 47 12.86 2.13 -10.36
N THR A 48 12.98 2.64 -11.58
CA THR A 48 14.17 2.47 -12.40
C THR A 48 15.43 2.97 -11.69
N LEU A 49 15.35 4.13 -11.03
CA LEU A 49 16.46 4.69 -10.29
C LEU A 49 16.84 3.80 -9.10
N LEU A 50 15.87 3.36 -8.30
CA LEU A 50 16.11 2.47 -7.16
C LEU A 50 16.72 1.12 -7.59
N GLU A 51 16.34 0.57 -8.75
CA GLU A 51 16.94 -0.65 -9.31
C GLU A 51 18.38 -0.43 -9.77
N PHE A 52 18.67 0.75 -10.28
CA PHE A 52 19.97 1.10 -10.86
C PHE A 52 21.03 1.44 -9.82
N LEU A 53 20.65 2.01 -8.68
CA LEU A 53 21.56 2.42 -7.61
C LEU A 53 22.41 1.26 -7.07
N ARG A 54 23.70 1.54 -6.79
CA ARG A 54 24.72 0.61 -6.31
C ARG A 54 25.31 1.07 -4.99
N GLU A 55 26.01 0.17 -4.31
CA GLU A 55 26.76 0.48 -3.10
C GLU A 55 27.71 1.68 -3.31
N GLY A 56 27.70 2.61 -2.36
CA GLY A 56 28.49 3.84 -2.40
C GLY A 56 27.84 4.99 -3.18
N ASP A 57 26.73 4.76 -3.90
CA ASP A 57 25.94 5.82 -4.51
C ASP A 57 25.18 6.64 -3.45
N GLU A 58 24.65 7.79 -3.88
CA GLU A 58 23.84 8.66 -3.03
C GLU A 58 22.57 9.08 -3.80
N LEU A 59 21.41 8.79 -3.21
CA LEU A 59 20.12 9.29 -3.67
C LEU A 59 19.85 10.64 -3.01
N VAL A 60 19.62 11.66 -3.81
CA VAL A 60 19.38 13.03 -3.35
C VAL A 60 18.00 13.51 -3.78
N VAL A 61 17.25 14.10 -2.86
CA VAL A 61 15.99 14.78 -3.14
C VAL A 61 16.00 16.18 -2.54
N THR A 62 15.12 17.07 -2.98
CA THR A 62 14.98 18.36 -2.31
C THR A 62 14.27 18.19 -0.97
N ARG A 63 13.20 17.37 -0.93
CA ARG A 63 12.38 17.12 0.27
C ARG A 63 11.91 15.67 0.31
N ILE A 64 11.69 15.16 1.51
CA ILE A 64 11.21 13.78 1.74
C ILE A 64 9.83 13.54 1.08
N ASP A 65 8.94 14.54 1.07
CA ASP A 65 7.62 14.42 0.44
C ASP A 65 7.67 14.31 -1.09
N ARG A 66 8.79 14.64 -1.71
CA ARG A 66 9.05 14.38 -3.14
C ARG A 66 9.38 12.91 -3.39
N LEU A 67 10.07 12.27 -2.45
CA LEU A 67 10.44 10.86 -2.54
C LEU A 67 9.27 9.95 -2.16
N ALA A 68 8.67 10.15 -1.01
CA ALA A 68 7.67 9.26 -0.43
C ALA A 68 6.29 9.91 -0.32
N ARG A 69 5.23 9.10 -0.41
CA ARG A 69 3.82 9.54 -0.27
C ARG A 69 3.25 9.24 1.11
N SER A 70 3.89 8.37 1.83
CA SER A 70 3.51 7.99 3.19
C SER A 70 4.77 7.61 3.96
N LEU A 71 4.65 7.58 5.26
CA LEU A 71 5.74 7.18 6.12
C LEU A 71 6.16 5.71 5.88
N ARG A 72 5.21 4.82 5.60
CA ARG A 72 5.50 3.43 5.19
C ARG A 72 6.26 3.36 3.87
N ASP A 73 5.88 4.17 2.87
CA ASP A 73 6.57 4.26 1.58
C ASP A 73 8.03 4.71 1.79
N LEU A 74 8.23 5.73 2.64
CA LEU A 74 9.56 6.19 3.02
C LEU A 74 10.39 5.08 3.68
N GLN A 75 9.82 4.36 4.64
CA GLN A 75 10.51 3.27 5.33
C GLN A 75 10.95 2.17 4.37
N ASN A 76 10.08 1.75 3.45
CA ASN A 76 10.43 0.74 2.47
C ASN A 76 11.59 1.21 1.58
N ILE A 77 11.52 2.45 1.06
CA ILE A 77 12.60 3.02 0.25
C ILE A 77 13.90 3.11 1.06
N MET A 78 13.83 3.57 2.31
CA MET A 78 15.02 3.68 3.17
C MET A 78 15.63 2.31 3.48
N HIS A 79 14.81 1.30 3.73
CA HIS A 79 15.26 -0.08 3.94
C HIS A 79 16.04 -0.58 2.71
N ASP A 80 15.44 -0.45 1.52
CA ASP A 80 16.06 -0.88 0.26
C ASP A 80 17.39 -0.15 -0.01
N LEU A 81 17.47 1.15 0.28
CA LEU A 81 18.70 1.92 0.13
C LEU A 81 19.78 1.48 1.11
N ILE A 82 19.44 1.23 2.37
CA ILE A 82 20.36 0.76 3.40
C ILE A 82 20.90 -0.63 3.05
N GLU A 83 20.02 -1.57 2.63
CA GLU A 83 20.43 -2.91 2.20
C GLU A 83 21.40 -2.87 1.01
N LYS A 84 21.20 -1.91 0.11
CA LYS A 84 22.11 -1.70 -1.04
C LYS A 84 23.38 -0.92 -0.72
N GLY A 85 23.56 -0.43 0.51
CA GLY A 85 24.68 0.44 0.87
C GLY A 85 24.63 1.82 0.18
N VAL A 86 23.44 2.29 -0.20
CA VAL A 86 23.20 3.59 -0.83
C VAL A 86 22.89 4.64 0.23
N ARG A 87 23.53 5.80 0.14
CA ARG A 87 23.26 6.94 1.02
C ARG A 87 22.05 7.72 0.56
N PHE A 88 21.38 8.39 1.49
CA PHE A 88 20.25 9.26 1.19
C PHE A 88 20.45 10.65 1.77
N SER A 89 20.10 11.70 1.00
CA SER A 89 20.14 13.09 1.43
C SER A 89 18.91 13.87 0.95
N ALA A 90 18.41 14.78 1.80
CA ALA A 90 17.40 15.76 1.46
C ALA A 90 17.97 17.17 1.63
N THR A 91 17.97 17.98 0.55
CA THR A 91 18.70 19.26 0.53
C THR A 91 18.04 20.37 1.34
N GLU A 92 16.70 20.41 1.40
CA GLU A 92 15.93 21.41 2.16
C GLU A 92 15.59 20.96 3.60
N GLN A 93 15.83 19.73 3.92
CA GLN A 93 15.64 19.16 5.24
C GLN A 93 16.99 18.59 5.67
N SER A 94 17.50 18.94 6.83
CA SER A 94 18.82 18.47 7.33
C SER A 94 18.83 16.95 7.59
N VAL A 95 18.46 16.16 6.57
CA VAL A 95 18.41 14.70 6.63
C VAL A 95 19.48 14.13 5.70
N ASN A 96 20.43 13.42 6.31
CA ASN A 96 21.51 12.73 5.60
C ASN A 96 21.85 11.44 6.35
N THR A 97 21.70 10.29 5.67
CA THR A 97 21.99 8.98 6.28
C THR A 97 23.48 8.75 6.58
N SER A 98 24.36 9.63 6.09
CA SER A 98 25.79 9.57 6.42
C SER A 98 26.11 10.14 7.80
N THR A 99 25.16 10.84 8.45
CA THR A 99 25.33 11.42 9.78
C THR A 99 24.54 10.65 10.83
N PRO A 100 25.01 10.57 12.08
CA PRO A 100 24.29 9.93 13.17
C PRO A 100 22.91 10.56 13.41
N GLU A 101 22.81 11.89 13.30
CA GLU A 101 21.59 12.66 13.50
C GLU A 101 20.52 12.30 12.42
N GLY A 102 20.95 12.21 11.15
CA GLY A 102 20.08 11.83 10.06
C GLY A 102 19.58 10.38 10.16
N LYS A 103 20.43 9.45 10.61
CA LYS A 103 20.03 8.09 10.94
C LYS A 103 19.00 8.07 12.07
N CYS A 104 19.30 8.73 13.19
CA CYS A 104 18.39 8.81 14.32
C CYS A 104 17.04 9.41 13.94
N PHE A 105 17.00 10.44 13.11
CA PHE A 105 15.76 11.01 12.59
C PHE A 105 14.93 10.00 11.79
N LEU A 106 15.55 9.22 10.90
CA LEU A 106 14.87 8.19 10.13
C LEU A 106 14.37 7.04 10.99
N ASP A 107 15.15 6.63 12.00
CA ASP A 107 14.74 5.60 12.97
C ASP A 107 13.51 6.07 13.77
N MET A 108 13.50 7.32 14.23
CA MET A 108 12.34 7.92 14.89
C MET A 108 11.11 7.94 13.98
N LEU A 109 11.25 8.32 12.73
CA LEU A 109 10.15 8.26 11.76
C LEU A 109 9.61 6.82 11.63
N GLY A 110 10.49 5.82 11.70
CA GLY A 110 10.13 4.42 11.74
C GLY A 110 9.22 4.05 12.91
N VAL A 111 9.61 4.44 14.10
CA VAL A 111 8.82 4.22 15.32
C VAL A 111 7.46 4.91 15.25
N PHE A 112 7.40 6.16 14.77
CA PHE A 112 6.12 6.87 14.59
C PHE A 112 5.19 6.19 13.59
N ALA A 113 5.72 5.63 12.48
CA ALA A 113 4.92 4.91 11.50
C ALA A 113 4.31 3.62 12.09
N GLU A 114 5.08 2.91 12.89
CA GLU A 114 4.60 1.71 13.58
C GLU A 114 3.50 2.07 14.58
N PHE A 115 3.71 3.11 15.36
CA PHE A 115 2.73 3.62 16.32
C PHE A 115 1.42 4.03 15.63
N GLU A 116 1.48 4.80 14.52
CA GLU A 116 0.31 5.16 13.74
C GLU A 116 -0.45 3.94 13.20
N THR A 117 0.29 2.93 12.75
CA THR A 117 -0.30 1.67 12.25
C THR A 117 -1.03 0.92 13.36
N ARG A 118 -0.45 0.85 14.57
CA ARG A 118 -1.07 0.23 15.75
C ARG A 118 -2.35 0.97 16.15
N LEU A 119 -2.31 2.29 16.22
CA LEU A 119 -3.51 3.09 16.53
C LEU A 119 -4.65 2.90 15.52
N ARG A 120 -4.32 2.83 14.24
CA ARG A 120 -5.32 2.53 13.19
C ARG A 120 -5.92 1.15 13.38
N HIS A 121 -5.10 0.16 13.70
CA HIS A 121 -5.56 -1.20 13.94
C HIS A 121 -6.49 -1.28 15.15
N GLU A 122 -6.12 -0.65 16.27
CA GLU A 122 -6.96 -0.57 17.49
C GLU A 122 -8.33 0.05 17.18
N ARG A 123 -8.35 1.22 16.53
CA ARG A 123 -9.62 1.87 16.12
C ARG A 123 -10.46 0.99 15.19
N GLN A 124 -9.81 0.27 14.28
CA GLN A 124 -10.51 -0.67 13.40
C GLN A 124 -11.13 -1.82 14.19
N MET A 125 -10.39 -2.41 15.14
CA MET A 125 -10.88 -3.49 15.98
C MET A 125 -12.04 -3.04 16.88
N GLU A 126 -11.96 -1.84 17.46
CA GLU A 126 -13.07 -1.25 18.19
C GLU A 126 -14.30 -1.04 17.30
N GLY A 127 -14.11 -0.51 16.09
CA GLY A 127 -15.17 -0.34 15.09
C GLY A 127 -15.83 -1.67 14.72
N ILE A 128 -15.06 -2.73 14.50
CA ILE A 128 -15.55 -4.08 14.22
C ILE A 128 -16.32 -4.63 15.43
N LYS A 129 -15.79 -4.49 16.64
CA LYS A 129 -16.45 -4.91 17.87
C LYS A 129 -17.82 -4.23 18.04
N ASN A 130 -17.87 -2.94 17.85
CA ASN A 130 -19.10 -2.15 17.95
C ASN A 130 -20.10 -2.52 16.82
N ALA A 131 -19.63 -2.78 15.61
CA ALA A 131 -20.47 -3.22 14.50
C ALA A 131 -21.02 -4.65 14.71
N LYS A 132 -20.21 -5.56 15.28
CA LYS A 132 -20.68 -6.90 15.70
C LYS A 132 -21.76 -6.80 16.80
N ALA A 133 -21.56 -5.97 17.81
CA ALA A 133 -22.53 -5.76 18.89
C ALA A 133 -23.87 -5.21 18.37
N ARG A 134 -23.84 -4.37 17.31
CA ARG A 134 -25.03 -3.82 16.64
C ARG A 134 -25.65 -4.78 15.62
N GLY A 135 -25.10 -6.00 15.43
CA GLY A 135 -25.62 -7.00 14.49
C GLY A 135 -25.46 -6.63 13.00
N VAL A 136 -24.50 -5.75 12.67
CA VAL A 136 -24.24 -5.33 11.28
C VAL A 136 -23.73 -6.50 10.46
N TYR A 137 -22.94 -7.40 11.07
CA TYR A 137 -22.42 -8.59 10.41
C TYR A 137 -23.44 -9.72 10.42
N LYS A 138 -24.25 -9.80 9.38
CA LYS A 138 -25.28 -10.83 9.22
C LYS A 138 -24.78 -12.11 8.51
N GLY A 139 -23.49 -12.22 8.30
CA GLY A 139 -22.90 -13.33 7.54
C GLY A 139 -23.23 -13.27 6.03
N ARG A 140 -22.96 -14.38 5.37
CA ARG A 140 -23.32 -14.54 3.94
C ARG A 140 -24.83 -14.67 3.81
N LYS A 141 -25.44 -13.90 2.92
CA LYS A 141 -26.88 -14.07 2.60
C LYS A 141 -27.16 -15.50 2.16
N GLN A 142 -28.20 -16.08 2.71
CA GLN A 142 -28.66 -17.41 2.30
C GLN A 142 -29.20 -17.32 0.86
N THR A 143 -28.47 -17.91 -0.08
CA THR A 143 -28.80 -17.86 -1.52
C THR A 143 -29.64 -19.05 -1.94
N VAL A 144 -29.81 -20.04 -1.05
CA VAL A 144 -30.55 -21.26 -1.33
C VAL A 144 -31.91 -21.19 -0.64
N ASP A 145 -32.94 -21.34 -1.42
CA ASP A 145 -34.33 -21.43 -0.92
C ASP A 145 -34.60 -22.83 -0.38
N VAL A 146 -34.39 -22.98 0.95
CA VAL A 146 -34.61 -24.25 1.66
C VAL A 146 -36.08 -24.65 1.62
N ALA A 147 -37.04 -23.72 1.68
CA ALA A 147 -38.46 -23.99 1.60
C ALA A 147 -38.82 -24.63 0.27
N LYS A 148 -38.27 -24.13 -0.83
CA LYS A 148 -38.47 -24.68 -2.17
C LYS A 148 -37.89 -26.08 -2.31
N ILE A 149 -36.75 -26.36 -1.69
CA ILE A 149 -36.16 -27.72 -1.67
C ILE A 149 -37.10 -28.68 -0.95
N ARG A 150 -37.62 -28.33 0.22
CA ARG A 150 -38.57 -29.15 0.99
C ARG A 150 -39.90 -29.39 0.25
N GLU A 151 -40.44 -28.37 -0.41
CA GLU A 151 -41.61 -28.48 -1.23
C GLU A 151 -41.45 -29.50 -2.39
N LEU A 152 -40.28 -29.43 -3.08
CA LEU A 152 -39.99 -30.36 -4.16
C LEU A 152 -39.75 -31.79 -3.67
N ALA A 153 -39.16 -31.95 -2.51
CA ALA A 153 -38.92 -33.24 -1.87
C ALA A 153 -40.27 -33.87 -1.41
N SER A 154 -41.22 -33.08 -0.85
CA SER A 154 -42.54 -33.57 -0.44
C SER A 154 -43.40 -34.00 -1.62
N LYS A 155 -43.13 -33.47 -2.82
CA LYS A 155 -43.74 -33.91 -4.08
C LYS A 155 -43.11 -35.20 -4.65
N GLY A 156 -42.23 -35.87 -3.92
CA GLY A 156 -41.59 -37.14 -4.31
C GLY A 156 -40.46 -37.02 -5.31
N LEU A 157 -39.93 -35.80 -5.60
CA LEU A 157 -38.82 -35.66 -6.51
C LEU A 157 -37.52 -36.17 -5.91
N MET A 158 -36.73 -36.90 -6.69
CA MET A 158 -35.41 -37.35 -6.28
C MET A 158 -34.48 -36.18 -6.01
N LYS A 159 -33.63 -36.29 -4.99
CA LYS A 159 -32.66 -35.24 -4.59
C LYS A 159 -31.74 -34.80 -5.73
N THR A 160 -31.40 -35.70 -6.66
CA THR A 160 -30.63 -35.39 -7.86
C THR A 160 -31.37 -34.51 -8.88
N VAL A 161 -32.68 -34.71 -9.00
CA VAL A 161 -33.56 -33.92 -9.87
C VAL A 161 -33.76 -32.52 -9.28
N ILE A 162 -33.95 -32.43 -7.95
CA ILE A 162 -34.04 -31.15 -7.22
C ILE A 162 -32.78 -30.33 -7.43
N ALA A 163 -31.60 -30.96 -7.27
CA ALA A 163 -30.30 -30.31 -7.45
C ALA A 163 -30.17 -29.70 -8.87
N LYS A 164 -30.51 -30.47 -9.91
CA LYS A 164 -30.49 -29.99 -11.30
C LYS A 164 -31.51 -28.87 -11.53
N ARG A 165 -32.73 -29.01 -11.04
CA ARG A 165 -33.81 -28.03 -11.24
C ARG A 165 -33.53 -26.67 -10.60
N LEU A 166 -32.88 -26.66 -9.45
CA LEU A 166 -32.52 -25.42 -8.71
C LEU A 166 -31.10 -24.94 -9.00
N SER A 167 -30.34 -25.62 -9.90
CA SER A 167 -28.97 -25.29 -10.24
C SER A 167 -28.04 -25.21 -9.01
N ILE A 168 -28.24 -26.13 -8.05
CA ILE A 168 -27.45 -26.22 -6.81
C ILE A 168 -26.76 -27.58 -6.70
N SER A 169 -25.75 -27.68 -5.83
CA SER A 169 -25.07 -28.95 -5.62
C SER A 169 -25.94 -29.96 -4.89
N ARG A 170 -25.76 -31.25 -5.18
CA ARG A 170 -26.45 -32.35 -4.44
C ARG A 170 -26.20 -32.24 -2.93
N ALA A 171 -24.98 -31.94 -2.52
CA ALA A 171 -24.62 -31.76 -1.11
C ALA A 171 -25.46 -30.65 -0.44
N THR A 172 -25.79 -29.59 -1.15
CA THR A 172 -26.67 -28.51 -0.67
C THR A 172 -28.09 -29.01 -0.42
N VAL A 173 -28.64 -29.85 -1.35
CA VAL A 173 -29.96 -30.44 -1.17
C VAL A 173 -30.00 -31.37 0.04
N TYR A 174 -29.02 -32.24 0.21
CA TYR A 174 -28.90 -33.12 1.39
C TYR A 174 -28.92 -32.32 2.68
N ARG A 175 -28.02 -31.32 2.79
CA ARG A 175 -27.91 -30.46 3.98
C ARG A 175 -29.21 -29.71 4.30
N ALA A 176 -29.93 -29.25 3.27
CA ALA A 176 -31.21 -28.53 3.44
C ALA A 176 -32.37 -29.42 3.90
N LEU A 177 -32.26 -30.74 3.70
CA LEU A 177 -33.29 -31.74 4.12
C LEU A 177 -32.97 -32.38 5.46
N GLU A 178 -31.70 -32.31 5.94
CA GLU A 178 -31.25 -32.80 7.25
C GLU A 178 -31.50 -31.79 8.38
N THR A 179 -31.68 -30.50 8.05
CA THR A 179 -31.98 -29.42 8.99
C THR A 179 -33.49 -29.20 9.09
#